data_81b15916f87783c976526077d3a68000
#
_entry.id   81b15916f87783c976526077d3a68000
#
_cell.length_a   1.000
_cell.length_b   1.000
_cell.length_c   1.000
_cell.angle_alpha   90.00
_cell.angle_beta   90.00
_cell.angle_gamma   90.00
#
_symmetry.space_group_name_H-M   'P 1'
#
loop_
_entity.id
_entity.type
_entity.pdbx_description
1 polymer ?
#
loop_
_entity_poly.entity_id
_entity_poly.type
_entity_poly.pdbx_seq_one_letter_code
_entity_poly.pdbx_strand_id
1 'polypeptide(L)'
;EEDTKPLPAPNLQLMPSTHKVPRLGRIACGTPILADQNIESYDAIPDYVKCDFTLICKGDSMINARIFDGDIVCIRQQPEVESGEIAAVLIDEEEATLKRIRLFEDHISLEPENPMYRPLVFWGEDMNRVHIIGKATHFISTIR
;
A
#
# COMPACT_ATOMS: atom_id res chain seq x y z
N GLU A 1 10.67 -16.18 45.14
CA GLU A 1 10.58 -16.07 44.63
C GLU A 1 10.90 -15.87 44.01
N GLU A 2 11.05 -15.96 43.91
CA GLU A 2 11.31 -15.86 43.14
C GLU A 2 11.19 -15.67 42.32
N ASP A 3 10.95 -15.77 42.08
CA ASP A 3 10.72 -15.64 41.28
C ASP A 3 10.42 -15.16 40.53
N THR A 4 10.33 -15.01 40.10
CA THR A 4 9.86 -14.22 39.60
C THR A 4 10.51 -13.47 38.76
N LYS A 5 11.22 -13.72 38.38
CA LYS A 5 11.86 -13.14 37.58
C LYS A 5 11.49 -13.13 36.43
N PRO A 6 11.42 -12.44 35.94
CA PRO A 6 10.96 -12.26 34.78
C PRO A 6 11.78 -12.52 33.84
N LEU A 7 11.54 -12.83 33.07
CA LEU A 7 12.08 -13.06 32.03
C LEU A 7 11.91 -12.05 31.12
N PRO A 8 11.55 -10.87 31.33
CA PRO A 8 11.29 -9.88 30.35
C PRO A 8 12.43 -9.67 29.39
N ALA A 9 13.64 -9.66 29.84
CA ALA A 9 14.76 -9.37 28.94
C ALA A 9 14.88 -10.38 27.81
N PRO A 10 14.89 -11.69 28.06
CA PRO A 10 14.91 -12.65 26.97
C PRO A 10 13.68 -12.56 26.08
N ASN A 11 12.51 -12.33 26.66
CA ASN A 11 11.29 -12.21 25.87
C ASN A 11 11.32 -11.00 24.96
N LEU A 12 11.82 -9.89 25.47
CA LEU A 12 11.93 -8.69 24.65
C LEU A 12 12.88 -8.88 23.49
N GLN A 13 13.91 -9.67 23.67
CA GLN A 13 14.85 -9.95 22.57
C GLN A 13 14.23 -10.79 21.47
N LEU A 14 13.18 -11.53 21.79
CA LEU A 14 12.49 -12.34 20.81
C LEU A 14 11.36 -11.58 20.13
N MET A 15 11.01 -10.41 20.60
CA MET A 15 9.98 -9.62 19.94
C MET A 15 10.53 -9.02 18.66
N PRO A 16 9.72 -8.99 17.60
CA PRO A 16 10.18 -8.41 16.35
C PRO A 16 10.49 -6.94 16.54
N SER A 17 11.57 -6.51 15.95
CA SER A 17 11.86 -5.09 15.88
C SER A 17 11.06 -4.47 14.76
N THR A 18 10.99 -3.16 14.76
CA THR A 18 10.30 -2.39 13.73
C THR A 18 11.27 -1.41 13.10
N HIS A 19 10.90 -0.97 11.91
CA HIS A 19 11.61 0.11 11.24
C HIS A 19 10.61 1.15 10.79
N LYS A 20 11.10 2.37 10.57
CA LYS A 20 10.25 3.47 10.15
C LYS A 20 10.13 3.46 8.63
N VAL A 21 8.90 3.54 8.17
CA VAL A 21 8.58 3.51 6.75
C VAL A 21 7.83 4.80 6.42
N PRO A 22 8.22 5.50 5.34
CA PRO A 22 7.54 6.75 5.01
C PRO A 22 6.10 6.51 4.57
N ARG A 23 5.20 7.33 5.09
CA ARG A 23 3.82 7.36 4.67
C ARG A 23 3.68 8.47 3.63
N LEU A 24 3.18 8.13 2.46
CA LEU A 24 3.05 9.11 1.39
C LEU A 24 1.67 9.75 1.42
N GLY A 25 1.65 11.06 1.16
CA GLY A 25 0.44 11.81 0.94
C GLY A 25 0.26 12.08 -0.54
N ARG A 26 0.13 13.36 -0.92
CA ARG A 26 0.08 13.71 -2.33
C ARG A 26 1.46 13.55 -2.93
N ILE A 27 1.49 13.04 -4.15
CA ILE A 27 2.74 12.81 -4.85
C ILE A 27 2.89 13.92 -5.89
N ALA A 28 3.95 14.71 -5.75
CA ALA A 28 4.17 15.84 -6.63
C ALA A 28 4.62 15.36 -8.01
N CYS A 29 4.10 16.03 -9.01
CA CYS A 29 4.43 15.72 -10.39
C CYS A 29 5.93 15.88 -10.64
N GLY A 30 6.52 14.90 -11.32
CA GLY A 30 7.91 14.98 -11.74
C GLY A 30 8.93 14.72 -10.66
N THR A 31 8.50 14.35 -9.44
CA THR A 31 9.44 14.03 -8.37
C THR A 31 9.54 12.53 -8.17
N PRO A 32 10.66 12.04 -7.62
CA PRO A 32 10.73 10.63 -7.19
C PRO A 32 9.65 10.36 -6.16
N ILE A 33 9.12 9.14 -6.18
CA ILE A 33 8.02 8.76 -5.29
C ILE A 33 8.35 9.02 -3.82
N LEU A 34 9.58 8.70 -3.41
CA LEU A 34 10.00 8.84 -2.01
C LEU A 34 10.67 10.16 -1.69
N ALA A 35 10.44 11.19 -2.52
CA ALA A 35 10.95 12.53 -2.22
C ALA A 35 10.33 13.06 -0.93
N ASP A 36 11.11 13.84 -0.17
CA ASP A 36 10.66 14.36 1.12
C ASP A 36 9.33 15.08 1.04
N GLN A 37 9.09 15.80 -0.03
CA GLN A 37 7.85 16.57 -0.18
C GLN A 37 6.61 15.69 -0.32
N ASN A 38 6.79 14.41 -0.63
CA ASN A 38 5.67 13.48 -0.74
C ASN A 38 5.41 12.74 0.58
N ILE A 39 6.30 12.86 1.55
CA ILE A 39 6.21 12.14 2.81
C ILE A 39 5.45 12.98 3.82
N GLU A 40 4.34 12.44 4.33
CA GLU A 40 3.57 13.19 5.34
C GLU A 40 3.89 12.73 6.76
N SER A 41 4.34 11.51 6.96
CA SER A 41 4.70 10.99 8.27
C SER A 41 5.42 9.65 8.10
N TYR A 42 5.69 8.96 9.21
CA TYR A 42 6.35 7.67 9.19
C TYR A 42 5.55 6.68 10.04
N ASP A 43 5.50 5.44 9.60
CA ASP A 43 4.85 4.36 10.33
C ASP A 43 5.89 3.34 10.78
N ALA A 44 5.68 2.77 11.97
CA ALA A 44 6.53 1.70 12.48
C ALA A 44 6.01 0.37 11.93
N ILE A 45 6.82 -0.29 11.12
CA ILE A 45 6.43 -1.53 10.45
C ILE A 45 7.36 -2.64 10.93
N PRO A 46 6.83 -3.84 11.26
CA PRO A 46 7.69 -4.94 11.66
C PRO A 46 8.73 -5.27 10.59
N ASP A 47 9.94 -5.60 11.06
CA ASP A 47 11.06 -5.84 10.14
C ASP A 47 10.84 -7.02 9.22
N TYR A 48 9.96 -7.96 9.59
CA TYR A 48 9.68 -9.10 8.73
C TYR A 48 8.73 -8.77 7.57
N VAL A 49 8.21 -7.55 7.55
CA VAL A 49 7.34 -7.10 6.45
C VAL A 49 8.17 -6.21 5.53
N LYS A 50 8.28 -6.61 4.27
CA LYS A 50 8.95 -5.78 3.28
C LYS A 50 8.02 -4.68 2.85
N CYS A 51 8.35 -3.46 3.24
CA CYS A 51 7.51 -2.31 3.02
C CYS A 51 8.41 -1.12 2.72
N ASP A 52 8.26 -0.56 1.54
CA ASP A 52 9.07 0.59 1.14
C ASP A 52 8.38 1.89 1.48
N PHE A 53 7.05 1.91 1.44
CA PHE A 53 6.27 3.05 1.89
C PHE A 53 4.86 2.58 2.22
N THR A 54 4.12 3.44 2.91
CA THR A 54 2.74 3.14 3.27
C THR A 54 1.79 4.15 2.65
N LEU A 55 0.55 3.73 2.48
CA LEU A 55 -0.55 4.58 2.07
C LEU A 55 -1.71 4.34 3.02
N ILE A 56 -2.49 5.38 3.26
CA ILE A 56 -3.73 5.23 4.02
C ILE A 56 -4.85 4.96 3.02
N CYS A 57 -5.57 3.87 3.25
CA CYS A 57 -6.74 3.56 2.43
C CYS A 57 -7.82 4.62 2.68
N LYS A 58 -8.35 5.19 1.62
CA LYS A 58 -9.43 6.17 1.71
C LYS A 58 -10.66 5.62 1.03
N GLY A 59 -11.77 5.63 1.75
CA GLY A 59 -13.04 5.17 1.23
C GLY A 59 -13.20 3.66 1.31
N ASP A 60 -14.21 3.17 0.61
CA ASP A 60 -14.66 1.78 0.73
C ASP A 60 -14.51 0.98 -0.56
N SER A 61 -13.70 1.45 -1.51
CA SER A 61 -13.59 0.77 -2.80
C SER A 61 -12.89 -0.59 -2.73
N MET A 62 -12.23 -0.89 -1.60
CA MET A 62 -11.46 -2.13 -1.45
C MET A 62 -11.97 -3.03 -0.31
N ILE A 63 -13.21 -2.84 0.12
CA ILE A 63 -13.72 -3.55 1.30
C ILE A 63 -13.78 -5.07 1.10
N ASN A 64 -14.01 -5.54 -0.11
CA ASN A 64 -14.06 -6.99 -0.35
C ASN A 64 -12.68 -7.64 -0.32
N ALA A 65 -11.62 -6.84 -0.35
CA ALA A 65 -10.26 -7.31 -0.09
C ALA A 65 -9.91 -7.12 1.38
N ARG A 66 -10.87 -6.73 2.21
CA ARG A 66 -10.73 -6.50 3.65
C ARG A 66 -9.82 -5.32 3.97
N ILE A 67 -9.69 -4.40 3.04
CA ILE A 67 -8.96 -3.15 3.26
C ILE A 67 -10.01 -2.06 3.45
N PHE A 68 -10.02 -1.46 4.64
CA PHE A 68 -11.04 -0.51 5.04
C PHE A 68 -10.50 0.90 5.12
N ASP A 69 -11.41 1.86 5.10
CA ASP A 69 -11.03 3.26 5.25
C ASP A 69 -10.19 3.46 6.51
N GLY A 70 -9.06 4.12 6.36
CA GLY A 70 -8.15 4.37 7.47
C GLY A 70 -7.08 3.32 7.67
N ASP A 71 -7.16 2.18 6.98
CA ASP A 71 -6.13 1.14 7.11
C ASP A 71 -4.80 1.64 6.56
N ILE A 72 -3.72 1.22 7.22
CA ILE A 72 -2.36 1.48 6.77
C ILE A 72 -1.97 0.34 5.85
N VAL A 73 -1.69 0.65 4.59
CA VAL A 73 -1.36 -0.37 3.60
C VAL A 73 0.12 -0.30 3.28
N CYS A 74 0.79 -1.44 3.42
CA CYS A 74 2.22 -1.56 3.14
C CYS A 74 2.42 -1.81 1.65
N ILE A 75 3.28 -1.00 1.04
CA ILE A 75 3.54 -1.05 -0.38
C ILE A 75 5.01 -1.39 -0.62
N ARG A 76 5.24 -2.39 -1.45
CA ARG A 76 6.56 -2.71 -1.94
C ARG A 76 6.75 -1.97 -3.25
N GLN A 77 7.74 -1.09 -3.30
CA GLN A 77 7.96 -0.25 -4.47
C GLN A 77 8.44 -1.09 -5.64
N GLN A 78 7.69 -1.06 -6.71
CA GLN A 78 8.04 -1.75 -7.96
C GLN A 78 7.21 -1.16 -9.09
N PRO A 79 7.74 -1.13 -10.32
CA PRO A 79 7.03 -0.49 -11.42
C PRO A 79 6.01 -1.39 -12.09
N GLU A 80 5.99 -2.68 -11.76
CA GLU A 80 5.09 -3.65 -12.39
C GLU A 80 4.54 -4.60 -11.35
N VAL A 81 3.37 -5.14 -11.64
CA VAL A 81 2.73 -6.18 -10.84
C VAL A 81 2.17 -7.23 -11.78
N GLU A 82 1.86 -8.40 -11.23
CA GLU A 82 1.22 -9.44 -12.00
C GLU A 82 -0.28 -9.22 -12.02
N SER A 83 -0.92 -9.68 -13.11
CA SER A 83 -2.36 -9.56 -13.24
C SER A 83 -3.04 -10.26 -12.07
N GLY A 84 -3.98 -9.57 -11.43
CA GLY A 84 -4.69 -10.08 -10.26
C GLY A 84 -4.16 -9.56 -8.94
N GLU A 85 -3.03 -8.88 -8.93
CA GLU A 85 -2.49 -8.31 -7.69
C GLU A 85 -3.08 -6.94 -7.41
N ILE A 86 -3.08 -6.58 -6.13
CA ILE A 86 -3.51 -5.25 -5.71
C ILE A 86 -2.30 -4.35 -5.71
N ALA A 87 -2.41 -3.22 -6.36
CA ALA A 87 -1.32 -2.28 -6.51
C ALA A 87 -1.72 -0.88 -6.10
N ALA A 88 -0.71 -0.11 -5.75
CA ALA A 88 -0.85 1.34 -5.62
C ALA A 88 -0.56 1.93 -6.99
N VAL A 89 -1.47 2.76 -7.47
CA VAL A 89 -1.36 3.35 -8.80
C VAL A 89 -1.59 4.84 -8.73
N LEU A 90 -0.95 5.55 -9.66
CA LEU A 90 -1.22 6.96 -9.92
C LEU A 90 -1.90 7.04 -11.29
N ILE A 91 -3.00 7.76 -11.33
CA ILE A 91 -3.69 8.04 -12.58
C ILE A 91 -3.54 9.53 -12.80
N ASP A 92 -2.86 9.91 -13.91
CA ASP A 92 -2.60 11.31 -14.24
C ASP A 92 -1.88 12.06 -13.12
N GLU A 93 -1.05 11.35 -12.37
CA GLU A 93 -0.14 11.95 -11.39
C GLU A 93 -0.82 12.71 -10.25
N GLU A 94 -1.86 12.11 -9.70
CA GLU A 94 -2.52 12.69 -8.54
C GLU A 94 -2.24 11.86 -7.29
N GLU A 95 -3.25 11.61 -6.49
CA GLU A 95 -3.08 10.78 -5.31
C GLU A 95 -3.04 9.31 -5.70
N ALA A 96 -2.21 8.56 -4.99
CA ALA A 96 -2.16 7.14 -5.18
C ALA A 96 -3.45 6.49 -4.69
N THR A 97 -3.92 5.51 -5.43
CA THR A 97 -5.10 4.73 -5.06
C THR A 97 -4.78 3.25 -5.15
N LEU A 98 -5.55 2.44 -4.44
CA LEU A 98 -5.39 0.99 -4.45
C LEU A 98 -6.44 0.38 -5.37
N LYS A 99 -6.01 -0.51 -6.24
CA LYS A 99 -6.91 -1.22 -7.14
C LYS A 99 -6.34 -2.60 -7.41
N ARG A 100 -7.22 -3.54 -7.74
CA ARG A 100 -6.77 -4.82 -8.27
C ARG A 100 -6.49 -4.63 -9.75
N ILE A 101 -5.33 -5.05 -10.18
CA ILE A 101 -4.88 -4.81 -11.55
C ILE A 101 -5.19 -6.04 -12.40
N ARG A 102 -5.82 -5.82 -13.56
CA ARG A 102 -5.99 -6.86 -14.56
C ARG A 102 -5.29 -6.41 -15.83
N LEU A 103 -4.32 -7.20 -16.27
CA LEU A 103 -3.50 -6.85 -17.41
C LEU A 103 -3.97 -7.66 -18.62
N PHE A 104 -4.22 -6.95 -19.72
CA PHE A 104 -4.58 -7.56 -21.00
C PHE A 104 -3.63 -7.04 -22.05
N GLU A 105 -3.68 -7.64 -23.24
CA GLU A 105 -2.74 -7.29 -24.29
C GLU A 105 -2.90 -5.85 -24.76
N ASP A 106 -4.13 -5.38 -24.81
CA ASP A 106 -4.45 -4.06 -25.39
C ASP A 106 -5.06 -3.09 -24.39
N HIS A 107 -5.22 -3.49 -23.11
CA HIS A 107 -5.78 -2.59 -22.11
C HIS A 107 -5.39 -3.03 -20.70
N ILE A 108 -5.63 -2.15 -19.76
CA ILE A 108 -5.45 -2.43 -18.33
C ILE A 108 -6.76 -2.07 -17.63
N SER A 109 -7.20 -2.94 -16.73
CA SER A 109 -8.39 -2.69 -15.93
C SER A 109 -7.97 -2.51 -14.47
N LEU A 110 -8.40 -1.41 -13.89
CA LEU A 110 -8.18 -1.10 -12.47
C LEU A 110 -9.48 -1.38 -11.75
N GLU A 111 -9.51 -2.48 -11.01
CA GLU A 111 -10.75 -3.00 -10.45
C GLU A 111 -10.86 -2.72 -8.96
N PRO A 112 -11.93 -2.04 -8.54
CA PRO A 112 -12.21 -1.95 -7.12
C PRO A 112 -12.66 -3.30 -6.60
N GLU A 113 -12.52 -3.50 -5.29
CA GLU A 113 -13.04 -4.68 -4.61
C GLU A 113 -14.32 -4.32 -3.88
N ASN A 114 -15.27 -3.79 -4.64
CA ASN A 114 -16.57 -3.36 -4.14
C ASN A 114 -17.50 -3.20 -5.36
N PRO A 115 -18.58 -3.99 -5.46
CA PRO A 115 -19.45 -3.93 -6.63
C PRO A 115 -20.19 -2.61 -6.79
N MET A 116 -20.17 -1.74 -5.80
CA MET A 116 -20.77 -0.40 -5.92
C MET A 116 -19.97 0.53 -6.83
N TYR A 117 -18.74 0.15 -7.16
CA TYR A 117 -17.87 0.96 -8.02
C TYR A 117 -17.55 0.22 -9.29
N ARG A 118 -17.33 0.97 -10.37
CA ARG A 118 -17.01 0.40 -11.67
C ARG A 118 -15.50 0.32 -11.86
N PRO A 119 -15.03 -0.69 -12.59
CA PRO A 119 -13.62 -0.72 -12.99
C PRO A 119 -13.30 0.48 -13.89
N LEU A 120 -12.05 0.93 -13.80
CA LEU A 120 -11.50 1.93 -14.69
C LEU A 120 -10.66 1.21 -15.73
N VAL A 121 -11.01 1.37 -17.00
CA VAL A 121 -10.35 0.64 -18.08
C VAL A 121 -9.63 1.64 -18.99
N PHE A 122 -8.37 1.35 -19.26
CA PHE A 122 -7.52 2.21 -20.08
C PHE A 122 -7.03 1.42 -21.28
N TRP A 123 -7.33 1.91 -22.49
CA TRP A 123 -7.03 1.23 -23.73
C TRP A 123 -5.92 1.94 -24.48
N GLY A 124 -5.08 1.15 -25.14
CA GLY A 124 -4.07 1.70 -26.04
C GLY A 124 -3.17 2.72 -25.38
N GLU A 125 -3.07 3.89 -25.98
CA GLU A 125 -2.20 4.94 -25.44
C GLU A 125 -2.65 5.46 -24.08
N ASP A 126 -3.93 5.33 -23.76
CA ASP A 126 -4.42 5.76 -22.47
C ASP A 126 -3.82 4.95 -21.33
N MET A 127 -3.27 3.78 -21.61
CA MET A 127 -2.57 3.00 -20.58
C MET A 127 -1.39 3.77 -20.00
N ASN A 128 -0.83 4.72 -20.75
CA ASN A 128 0.28 5.54 -20.25
C ASN A 128 -0.12 6.50 -19.14
N ARG A 129 -1.41 6.69 -18.92
CA ARG A 129 -1.89 7.51 -17.81
C ARG A 129 -1.82 6.78 -16.48
N VAL A 130 -1.63 5.47 -16.51
CA VAL A 130 -1.60 4.64 -15.30
C VAL A 130 -0.16 4.33 -14.95
N HIS A 131 0.25 4.74 -13.76
CA HIS A 131 1.59 4.45 -13.27
C HIS A 131 1.48 3.59 -12.03
N ILE A 132 1.96 2.35 -12.14
CA ILE A 132 2.03 1.46 -11.00
C ILE A 132 3.24 1.88 -10.19
N ILE A 133 3.04 2.17 -8.90
CA ILE A 133 4.12 2.59 -8.03
C ILE A 133 4.53 1.52 -7.04
N GLY A 134 3.73 0.48 -6.88
CA GLY A 134 4.10 -0.62 -6.03
C GLY A 134 3.00 -1.64 -5.84
N LYS A 135 3.36 -2.72 -5.17
CA LYS A 135 2.47 -3.83 -4.87
C LYS A 135 2.04 -3.73 -3.42
N ALA A 136 0.74 -3.84 -3.16
CA ALA A 136 0.22 -3.90 -1.79
C ALA A 136 0.47 -5.31 -1.25
N THR A 137 1.12 -5.40 -0.11
CA THR A 137 1.50 -6.69 0.46
C THR A 137 0.82 -6.99 1.78
N HIS A 138 0.62 -5.99 2.61
CA HIS A 138 0.07 -6.14 3.95
C HIS A 138 -0.76 -4.92 4.29
N PHE A 139 -1.62 -5.06 5.28
CA PHE A 139 -2.28 -3.89 5.84
C PHE A 139 -2.38 -4.04 7.35
N ILE A 140 -2.47 -2.90 8.02
CA ILE A 140 -2.70 -2.83 9.45
C ILE A 140 -4.04 -2.14 9.64
N SER A 141 -4.95 -2.83 10.28
CA SER A 141 -6.32 -2.36 10.47
C SER A 141 -6.64 -2.30 11.95
N THR A 142 -7.35 -1.27 12.33
CA THR A 142 -7.79 -1.12 13.71
C THR A 142 -9.09 -1.90 13.91
N ILE A 143 -9.20 -2.58 15.02
CA ILE A 143 -10.45 -3.27 15.37
C ILE A 143 -11.51 -2.22 15.64
N ARG A 144 -12.67 -2.40 15.06
CA ARG A 144 -13.77 -1.45 15.17
C ARG A 144 -14.92 -1.99 15.97
#